data_7c39b8f59acb23f44b74ac7ced0ea567
#
_entry.id   7c39b8f59acb23f44b74ac7ced0ea567
#
_cell.length_a   1.000
_cell.length_b   1.000
_cell.length_c   1.000
_cell.angle_alpha   90.00
_cell.angle_beta   90.00
_cell.angle_gamma   90.00
#
_symmetry.space_group_name_H-M   'P 1'
#
loop_
_entity.id
_entity.type
_entity.pdbx_description
1 polymer ?
#
loop_
_entity_poly.entity_id
_entity_poly.type
_entity_poly.pdbx_seq_one_letter_code
_entity_poly.pdbx_strand_id
1 'polypeptide(L)'
;MDTAMNSPTFTNLQSKFVFCPQSITYAPYTVGAMHAVLSGCNGNRTGVNSYWNIYKFKNNQFLTLADYLSENNYYTYADGHSEIIIPKFGFNKINIHNEEEIDLIEWHSKLLDEMNVIYNNGKNFFLYLHYSKIHTGISNEVLKKFNNFSKEYFENKELNIERYAKLFKNAEIYLNSIMNKIKDLGLLENSIILILSDHGVSVGEKIGERAYGAFCYDYTLKTFAYLYNADITPRTISSQVRHIDFMPTILEMLDIPINTSFEKLDGKSLMPLINGKNISEEFAFSETGNPLNEKEPPKIPNTKSIRNSKWKLIHNEHNNTKELYNLENDPSEENNLIGKFLEKEKELSKELLKYTNDQN
;
A
#
# COMPACT_ATOMS: atom_id res chain seq x y z
N MET A 1 14.50 4.11 3.95
CA MET A 1 13.30 3.94 4.78
C MET A 1 13.61 4.02 6.28
N ASP A 2 14.59 3.26 6.78
CA ASP A 2 14.89 3.19 8.23
C ASP A 2 15.27 4.52 8.88
N THR A 3 16.00 5.40 8.20
CA THR A 3 16.36 6.72 8.72
C THR A 3 15.17 7.68 8.83
N ALA A 4 14.21 7.59 7.93
CA ALA A 4 13.00 8.41 7.97
C ALA A 4 12.05 7.97 9.08
N MET A 5 11.95 6.68 9.36
CA MET A 5 11.08 6.10 10.39
C MET A 5 11.55 6.39 11.83
N ASN A 6 12.77 6.89 12.03
CA ASN A 6 13.32 7.26 13.34
C ASN A 6 13.09 8.74 13.69
N SER A 7 12.25 9.45 12.94
CA SER A 7 11.92 10.83 13.28
C SER A 7 11.03 10.93 14.52
N PRO A 8 10.97 12.10 15.20
CA PRO A 8 10.08 12.32 16.34
C PRO A 8 8.62 12.04 16.05
N THR A 9 8.15 12.34 14.82
CA THR A 9 6.77 12.09 14.39
C THR A 9 6.46 10.60 14.39
N PHE A 10 7.27 9.80 13.72
CA PHE A 10 7.05 8.36 13.64
C PHE A 10 7.28 7.66 14.98
N THR A 11 8.24 8.13 15.79
CA THR A 11 8.42 7.64 17.16
C THR A 11 7.18 7.89 18.01
N ASN A 12 6.55 9.07 17.90
CA ASN A 12 5.30 9.38 18.59
C ASN A 12 4.14 8.49 18.09
N LEU A 13 4.02 8.25 16.79
CA LEU A 13 3.03 7.32 16.24
C LEU A 13 3.25 5.89 16.76
N GLN A 14 4.48 5.38 16.77
CA GLN A 14 4.79 4.05 17.30
C GLN A 14 4.38 3.87 18.76
N SER A 15 4.41 4.95 19.56
CA SER A 15 3.98 4.89 20.96
C SER A 15 2.46 4.82 21.17
N LYS A 16 1.66 5.11 20.14
CA LYS A 16 0.20 5.23 20.21
C LYS A 16 -0.56 4.29 19.29
N PHE A 17 0.11 3.73 18.30
CA PHE A 17 -0.48 2.92 17.23
C PHE A 17 0.03 1.48 17.27
N VAL A 18 -0.71 0.59 16.67
CA VAL A 18 -0.15 -0.68 16.20
C VAL A 18 0.69 -0.36 14.97
N PHE A 19 1.97 -0.69 15.04
CA PHE A 19 2.94 -0.45 13.97
C PHE A 19 3.30 -1.74 13.25
N CYS A 20 3.16 -1.75 11.92
CA CYS A 20 3.51 -2.86 11.05
C CYS A 20 4.65 -2.44 10.10
N PRO A 21 5.93 -2.65 10.48
CA PRO A 21 7.09 -2.24 9.66
C PRO A 21 7.30 -3.12 8.42
N GLN A 22 6.64 -4.26 8.34
CA GLN A 22 6.71 -5.20 7.22
C GLN A 22 5.32 -5.37 6.59
N SER A 23 4.73 -4.27 6.12
CA SER A 23 3.47 -4.27 5.39
C SER A 23 3.75 -4.41 3.89
N ILE A 24 3.30 -5.50 3.28
CA ILE A 24 3.61 -5.83 1.89
C ILE A 24 2.46 -5.45 0.99
N THR A 25 2.75 -4.60 0.00
CA THR A 25 1.77 -4.19 -1.00
C THR A 25 1.61 -5.23 -2.11
N TYR A 26 0.40 -5.28 -2.69
CA TYR A 26 0.13 -6.13 -3.85
C TYR A 26 0.89 -5.68 -5.11
N ALA A 27 1.04 -4.38 -5.31
CA ALA A 27 1.65 -3.83 -6.51
C ALA A 27 2.59 -2.66 -6.19
N PRO A 28 3.70 -2.47 -6.93
CA PRO A 28 4.62 -1.36 -6.74
C PRO A 28 4.13 -0.05 -7.40
N TYR A 29 2.81 0.17 -7.44
CA TYR A 29 2.17 1.38 -7.97
C TYR A 29 0.80 1.59 -7.33
N THR A 30 0.39 2.86 -7.17
CA THR A 30 -0.76 3.29 -6.37
C THR A 30 -2.07 2.60 -6.73
N VAL A 31 -2.40 2.52 -8.03
CA VAL A 31 -3.70 1.95 -8.47
C VAL A 31 -3.85 0.51 -8.01
N GLY A 32 -2.88 -0.35 -8.30
CA GLY A 32 -2.92 -1.76 -7.88
C GLY A 32 -2.90 -1.91 -6.36
N ALA A 33 -2.07 -1.12 -5.67
CA ALA A 33 -1.94 -1.14 -4.22
C ALA A 33 -3.26 -0.74 -3.52
N MET A 34 -3.83 0.42 -3.87
CA MET A 34 -5.01 0.94 -3.17
C MET A 34 -6.29 0.19 -3.51
N HIS A 35 -6.44 -0.33 -4.74
CA HIS A 35 -7.55 -1.23 -5.05
C HIS A 35 -7.48 -2.51 -4.20
N ALA A 36 -6.28 -3.06 -3.98
CA ALA A 36 -6.09 -4.23 -3.12
C ALA A 36 -6.39 -3.93 -1.64
N VAL A 37 -5.91 -2.79 -1.10
CA VAL A 37 -6.22 -2.34 0.27
C VAL A 37 -7.72 -2.24 0.50
N LEU A 38 -8.42 -1.54 -0.41
CA LEU A 38 -9.84 -1.22 -0.24
C LEU A 38 -10.78 -2.37 -0.59
N SER A 39 -10.31 -3.41 -1.30
CA SER A 39 -11.11 -4.61 -1.61
C SER A 39 -10.77 -5.82 -0.74
N GLY A 40 -9.64 -5.79 -0.01
CA GLY A 40 -9.14 -6.96 0.73
C GLY A 40 -8.75 -8.14 -0.17
N CYS A 41 -8.53 -7.88 -1.48
CA CYS A 41 -8.25 -8.91 -2.48
C CYS A 41 -7.12 -8.48 -3.42
N ASN A 42 -6.40 -9.46 -3.95
CA ASN A 42 -5.38 -9.24 -4.95
C ASN A 42 -5.98 -8.79 -6.28
N GLY A 43 -5.30 -7.90 -6.99
CA GLY A 43 -5.79 -7.31 -8.23
C GLY A 43 -6.00 -8.30 -9.37
N ASN A 44 -5.26 -9.41 -9.41
CA ASN A 44 -5.46 -10.48 -10.38
C ASN A 44 -6.87 -11.12 -10.26
N ARG A 45 -7.46 -11.17 -9.07
CA ARG A 45 -8.84 -11.62 -8.85
C ARG A 45 -9.86 -10.53 -9.12
N THR A 46 -9.61 -9.32 -8.60
CA THR A 46 -10.55 -8.19 -8.76
C THR A 46 -10.59 -7.61 -10.17
N GLY A 47 -9.58 -7.90 -11.00
CA GLY A 47 -9.44 -7.41 -12.38
C GLY A 47 -8.54 -6.17 -12.50
N VAL A 48 -8.07 -5.56 -11.40
CA VAL A 48 -7.20 -4.36 -11.42
C VAL A 48 -5.75 -4.76 -11.15
N ASN A 49 -5.11 -5.34 -12.14
CA ASN A 49 -3.74 -5.86 -12.04
C ASN A 49 -2.72 -5.19 -12.97
N SER A 50 -3.14 -4.16 -13.69
CA SER A 50 -2.25 -3.32 -14.51
C SER A 50 -2.86 -1.95 -14.74
N TYR A 51 -2.05 -0.98 -15.21
CA TYR A 51 -2.56 0.34 -15.61
C TYR A 51 -3.63 0.29 -16.71
N TRP A 52 -3.61 -0.75 -17.55
CA TRP A 52 -4.61 -0.95 -18.59
C TRP A 52 -5.94 -1.50 -18.08
N ASN A 53 -5.96 -2.02 -16.87
CA ASN A 53 -7.11 -2.68 -16.26
C ASN A 53 -7.73 -1.87 -15.11
N ILE A 54 -7.42 -0.59 -14.98
CA ILE A 54 -7.89 0.27 -13.87
C ILE A 54 -9.41 0.37 -13.77
N TYR A 55 -10.13 0.25 -14.88
CA TYR A 55 -11.59 0.29 -14.93
C TYR A 55 -12.25 -1.09 -14.92
N LYS A 56 -11.47 -2.16 -14.73
CA LYS A 56 -11.98 -3.54 -14.79
C LYS A 56 -12.30 -4.14 -13.42
N PHE A 57 -12.46 -3.31 -12.40
CA PHE A 57 -12.87 -3.80 -11.10
C PHE A 57 -14.20 -4.52 -11.18
N LYS A 58 -14.24 -5.78 -10.74
CA LYS A 58 -15.42 -6.67 -10.82
C LYS A 58 -16.37 -6.40 -9.65
N ASN A 59 -17.02 -5.23 -9.62
CA ASN A 59 -17.89 -4.78 -8.53
C ASN A 59 -19.13 -5.66 -8.30
N ASN A 60 -19.48 -6.51 -9.25
CA ASN A 60 -20.53 -7.51 -9.09
C ASN A 60 -20.05 -8.78 -8.37
N GLN A 61 -18.75 -8.93 -8.12
CA GLN A 61 -18.13 -10.06 -7.45
C GLN A 61 -17.44 -9.66 -6.14
N PHE A 62 -16.93 -8.43 -6.06
CA PHE A 62 -16.15 -7.92 -4.92
C PHE A 62 -16.75 -6.63 -4.39
N LEU A 63 -16.89 -6.53 -3.08
CA LEU A 63 -17.22 -5.30 -2.38
C LEU A 63 -15.93 -4.59 -1.93
N THR A 64 -15.99 -3.26 -1.89
CA THR A 64 -14.95 -2.42 -1.30
C THR A 64 -15.26 -2.13 0.16
N LEU A 65 -14.26 -1.66 0.93
CA LEU A 65 -14.48 -1.15 2.27
C LEU A 65 -15.54 -0.02 2.28
N ALA A 66 -15.53 0.84 1.25
CA ALA A 66 -16.51 1.92 1.14
C ALA A 66 -17.94 1.39 0.88
N ASP A 67 -18.11 0.29 0.12
CA ASP A 67 -19.42 -0.37 -0.04
C ASP A 67 -19.93 -0.87 1.32
N TYR A 68 -19.12 -1.64 2.06
CA TYR A 68 -19.47 -2.14 3.40
C TYR A 68 -19.86 -1.01 4.34
N LEU A 69 -19.09 0.07 4.37
CA LEU A 69 -19.37 1.19 5.27
C LEU A 69 -20.60 1.99 4.85
N SER A 70 -20.80 2.20 3.56
CA SER A 70 -21.99 2.88 3.03
C SER A 70 -23.27 2.08 3.35
N GLU A 71 -23.25 0.75 3.19
CA GLU A 71 -24.36 -0.15 3.55
C GLU A 71 -24.64 -0.15 5.06
N ASN A 72 -23.63 0.16 5.90
CA ASN A 72 -23.74 0.30 7.35
C ASN A 72 -23.94 1.76 7.81
N ASN A 73 -24.52 2.58 6.96
CA ASN A 73 -24.93 3.95 7.25
C ASN A 73 -23.78 4.94 7.55
N TYR A 74 -22.56 4.69 7.06
CA TYR A 74 -21.49 5.68 7.07
C TYR A 74 -21.65 6.65 5.89
N TYR A 75 -21.28 7.91 6.09
CA TYR A 75 -21.02 8.82 4.99
C TYR A 75 -19.59 8.58 4.47
N THR A 76 -19.44 8.23 3.22
CA THR A 76 -18.16 7.80 2.63
C THR A 76 -17.62 8.86 1.68
N TYR A 77 -16.45 9.42 2.00
CA TYR A 77 -15.84 10.47 1.21
C TYR A 77 -14.37 10.13 0.91
N ALA A 78 -13.97 10.29 -0.33
CA ALA A 78 -12.58 10.18 -0.76
C ALA A 78 -12.07 11.49 -1.35
N ASP A 79 -10.84 11.85 -1.01
CA ASP A 79 -10.10 12.96 -1.61
C ASP A 79 -8.75 12.46 -2.15
N GLY A 80 -8.46 12.78 -3.41
CA GLY A 80 -7.21 12.38 -4.06
C GLY A 80 -6.86 13.22 -5.27
N HIS A 81 -5.67 13.00 -5.83
CA HIS A 81 -5.19 13.74 -7.01
C HIS A 81 -5.68 13.16 -8.34
N SER A 82 -6.27 11.98 -8.33
CA SER A 82 -6.79 11.31 -9.52
C SER A 82 -7.90 10.33 -9.16
N GLU A 83 -8.91 10.23 -10.02
CA GLU A 83 -10.04 9.32 -9.83
C GLU A 83 -9.73 7.84 -10.00
N ILE A 84 -8.55 7.50 -10.54
CA ILE A 84 -8.15 6.11 -10.81
C ILE A 84 -7.44 5.44 -9.65
N ILE A 85 -7.01 6.20 -8.63
CA ILE A 85 -6.18 5.69 -7.54
C ILE A 85 -6.91 4.74 -6.59
N ILE A 86 -8.24 4.83 -6.53
CA ILE A 86 -9.08 4.00 -5.68
C ILE A 86 -10.27 3.44 -6.47
N PRO A 87 -10.87 2.31 -6.04
CA PRO A 87 -12.15 1.87 -6.58
C PRO A 87 -13.23 2.91 -6.25
N LYS A 88 -14.04 3.29 -7.25
CA LYS A 88 -15.08 4.33 -7.11
C LYS A 88 -16.33 3.88 -6.37
N PHE A 89 -16.46 2.59 -6.10
CA PHE A 89 -17.67 1.99 -5.56
C PHE A 89 -17.80 2.27 -4.06
N GLY A 90 -19.02 2.44 -3.59
CA GLY A 90 -19.36 2.66 -2.20
C GLY A 90 -19.10 4.07 -1.65
N PHE A 91 -18.47 4.98 -2.41
CA PHE A 91 -18.27 6.35 -1.98
C PHE A 91 -19.48 7.23 -2.31
N ASN A 92 -19.99 7.97 -1.32
CA ASN A 92 -21.02 9.01 -1.53
C ASN A 92 -20.43 10.23 -2.25
N LYS A 93 -19.16 10.54 -2.02
CA LYS A 93 -18.46 11.65 -2.66
C LYS A 93 -17.00 11.29 -2.93
N ILE A 94 -16.53 11.60 -4.13
CA ILE A 94 -15.11 11.55 -4.50
C ILE A 94 -14.73 12.94 -5.00
N ASN A 95 -13.71 13.52 -4.41
CA ASN A 95 -13.16 14.79 -4.85
C ASN A 95 -11.75 14.55 -5.44
N ILE A 96 -11.48 15.27 -6.52
CA ILE A 96 -10.17 15.25 -7.17
C ILE A 96 -9.61 16.66 -7.10
N HIS A 97 -8.45 16.78 -6.44
CA HIS A 97 -7.76 18.04 -6.30
C HIS A 97 -6.56 18.16 -7.23
N ASN A 98 -6.18 19.36 -7.57
CA ASN A 98 -4.91 19.65 -8.22
C ASN A 98 -3.87 19.96 -7.17
N GLU A 99 -2.89 19.07 -6.97
CA GLU A 99 -1.83 19.22 -5.97
C GLU A 99 -0.91 20.41 -6.17
N GLU A 100 -0.79 20.92 -7.38
CA GLU A 100 0.04 22.09 -7.68
C GLU A 100 -0.64 23.38 -7.22
N GLU A 101 -1.97 23.39 -7.08
CA GLU A 101 -2.79 24.57 -6.79
C GLU A 101 -3.23 24.69 -5.34
N ILE A 102 -3.15 23.60 -4.56
CA ILE A 102 -3.68 23.59 -3.19
C ILE A 102 -2.62 23.29 -2.12
N ASP A 103 -2.82 23.85 -0.93
CA ASP A 103 -2.18 23.38 0.29
C ASP A 103 -2.98 22.21 0.87
N LEU A 104 -2.39 21.01 0.85
CA LEU A 104 -3.05 19.79 1.33
C LEU A 104 -3.36 19.81 2.83
N ILE A 105 -2.57 20.53 3.64
CA ILE A 105 -2.83 20.64 5.07
C ILE A 105 -4.10 21.47 5.28
N GLU A 106 -4.20 22.60 4.63
CA GLU A 106 -5.38 23.48 4.71
C GLU A 106 -6.62 22.77 4.15
N TRP A 107 -6.49 22.14 2.98
CA TRP A 107 -7.59 21.47 2.31
C TRP A 107 -8.13 20.29 3.11
N HIS A 108 -7.28 19.35 3.52
CA HIS A 108 -7.71 18.20 4.31
C HIS A 108 -8.19 18.60 5.71
N SER A 109 -7.67 19.69 6.28
CA SER A 109 -8.22 20.23 7.53
C SER A 109 -9.65 20.72 7.37
N LYS A 110 -9.99 21.37 6.24
CA LYS A 110 -11.39 21.78 5.92
C LYS A 110 -12.28 20.54 5.74
N LEU A 111 -11.79 19.49 5.07
CA LEU A 111 -12.56 18.25 4.94
C LEU A 111 -12.84 17.59 6.29
N LEU A 112 -11.89 17.63 7.22
CA LEU A 112 -12.10 17.15 8.58
C LEU A 112 -13.16 17.99 9.32
N ASP A 113 -13.20 19.31 9.12
CA ASP A 113 -14.27 20.16 9.66
C ASP A 113 -15.65 19.77 9.07
N GLU A 114 -15.74 19.52 7.77
CA GLU A 114 -16.97 19.04 7.12
C GLU A 114 -17.42 17.69 7.70
N MET A 115 -16.49 16.74 7.87
CA MET A 115 -16.79 15.42 8.45
C MET A 115 -17.22 15.52 9.91
N ASN A 116 -16.61 16.43 10.67
CA ASN A 116 -16.99 16.67 12.06
C ASN A 116 -18.44 17.21 12.16
N VAL A 117 -18.87 18.05 11.23
CA VAL A 117 -20.30 18.49 11.17
C VAL A 117 -21.23 17.30 10.91
N ILE A 118 -20.86 16.39 10.01
CA ILE A 118 -21.63 15.16 9.71
C ILE A 118 -21.71 14.28 10.96
N TYR A 119 -20.58 14.07 11.64
CA TYR A 119 -20.52 13.30 12.87
C TYR A 119 -21.35 13.87 14.00
N ASN A 120 -21.28 15.18 14.24
CA ASN A 120 -22.07 15.87 15.24
C ASN A 120 -23.58 15.86 14.95
N ASN A 121 -23.98 15.64 13.70
CA ASN A 121 -25.37 15.40 13.28
C ASN A 121 -25.78 13.92 13.42
N GLY A 122 -24.98 13.08 14.06
CA GLY A 122 -25.30 11.69 14.39
C GLY A 122 -25.02 10.69 13.28
N LYS A 123 -24.19 11.03 12.28
CA LYS A 123 -23.84 10.12 11.20
C LYS A 123 -22.34 9.81 11.21
N ASN A 124 -21.96 8.54 11.32
CA ASN A 124 -20.59 8.11 11.18
C ASN A 124 -20.06 8.40 9.76
N PHE A 125 -18.75 8.53 9.61
CA PHE A 125 -18.13 8.76 8.30
C PHE A 125 -16.90 7.89 8.08
N PHE A 126 -16.60 7.66 6.81
CA PHE A 126 -15.34 7.15 6.31
C PHE A 126 -14.70 8.21 5.43
N LEU A 127 -13.50 8.65 5.80
CA LEU A 127 -12.74 9.63 5.04
C LEU A 127 -11.42 9.02 4.56
N TYR A 128 -11.24 8.95 3.24
CA TYR A 128 -9.97 8.62 2.60
C TYR A 128 -9.26 9.91 2.19
N LEU A 129 -8.04 10.10 2.66
CA LEU A 129 -7.17 11.22 2.29
C LEU A 129 -5.91 10.70 1.63
N HIS A 130 -5.63 11.16 0.41
CA HIS A 130 -4.42 10.80 -0.32
C HIS A 130 -3.39 11.92 -0.25
N TYR A 131 -2.20 11.60 0.30
CA TYR A 131 -1.05 12.50 0.29
C TYR A 131 -0.10 12.10 -0.84
N SER A 132 -0.07 12.85 -1.92
CA SER A 132 0.63 12.53 -3.16
C SER A 132 1.86 13.40 -3.42
N LYS A 133 2.19 14.35 -2.52
CA LYS A 133 3.35 15.28 -2.71
C LYS A 133 4.71 14.57 -2.83
N ILE A 134 4.84 13.33 -2.31
CA ILE A 134 6.05 12.52 -2.56
C ILE A 134 6.09 12.12 -4.04
N HIS A 135 4.98 11.61 -4.60
CA HIS A 135 4.86 11.25 -6.02
C HIS A 135 5.17 12.44 -6.93
N THR A 136 4.51 13.57 -6.69
CA THR A 136 4.68 14.79 -7.47
C THR A 136 6.12 15.33 -7.37
N GLY A 137 6.70 15.32 -6.17
CA GLY A 137 8.10 15.69 -5.95
C GLY A 137 9.08 14.77 -6.68
N ILE A 138 8.87 13.45 -6.63
CA ILE A 138 9.67 12.49 -7.41
C ILE A 138 9.55 12.77 -8.90
N SER A 139 8.33 12.97 -9.41
CA SER A 139 8.11 13.29 -10.82
C SER A 139 8.79 14.59 -11.23
N ASN A 140 8.74 15.61 -10.39
CA ASN A 140 9.28 16.94 -10.70
C ASN A 140 10.79 17.09 -10.45
N GLU A 141 11.30 16.52 -9.35
CA GLU A 141 12.69 16.74 -8.92
C GLU A 141 13.65 15.64 -9.42
N VAL A 142 13.15 14.41 -9.60
CA VAL A 142 13.96 13.25 -9.97
C VAL A 142 13.72 12.85 -11.43
N LEU A 143 12.48 12.53 -11.80
CA LEU A 143 12.17 12.00 -13.12
C LEU A 143 12.26 13.03 -14.26
N LYS A 144 12.07 14.33 -13.97
CA LYS A 144 12.31 15.38 -14.99
C LYS A 144 13.78 15.56 -15.36
N LYS A 145 14.70 15.24 -14.43
CA LYS A 145 16.15 15.32 -14.68
C LYS A 145 16.69 14.07 -15.36
N PHE A 146 16.12 12.92 -15.03
CA PHE A 146 16.64 11.63 -15.46
C PHE A 146 15.58 10.89 -16.29
N ASN A 147 16.04 10.28 -17.38
CA ASN A 147 15.28 9.21 -18.02
C ASN A 147 15.19 8.04 -17.03
N ASN A 148 14.01 7.42 -16.87
CA ASN A 148 13.78 6.27 -15.97
C ASN A 148 14.73 5.09 -16.21
N PHE A 149 15.34 5.00 -17.37
CA PHE A 149 16.33 3.97 -17.73
C PHE A 149 17.73 4.54 -17.90
N SER A 150 17.96 5.82 -17.58
CA SER A 150 19.27 6.43 -17.77
C SER A 150 20.26 5.94 -16.73
N LYS A 151 21.49 5.71 -17.17
CA LYS A 151 22.62 5.39 -16.30
C LYS A 151 22.82 6.46 -15.21
N GLU A 152 22.61 7.73 -15.56
CA GLU A 152 22.74 8.86 -14.64
C GLU A 152 21.83 8.76 -13.41
N TYR A 153 20.62 8.22 -13.55
CA TYR A 153 19.72 8.00 -12.43
C TYR A 153 20.33 7.05 -11.39
N PHE A 154 20.90 5.95 -11.84
CA PHE A 154 21.50 4.95 -10.97
C PHE A 154 22.86 5.37 -10.39
N GLU A 155 23.62 6.20 -11.13
CA GLU A 155 24.90 6.76 -10.66
C GLU A 155 24.70 7.86 -9.60
N ASN A 156 23.52 8.43 -9.47
CA ASN A 156 23.18 9.47 -8.50
C ASN A 156 22.34 8.97 -7.30
N LYS A 157 22.49 7.72 -6.92
CA LYS A 157 21.72 7.08 -5.84
C LYS A 157 21.72 7.89 -4.54
N GLU A 158 22.86 8.37 -4.07
CA GLU A 158 22.97 9.17 -2.84
C GLU A 158 22.11 10.45 -2.93
N LEU A 159 22.20 11.17 -4.02
CA LEU A 159 21.42 12.39 -4.26
C LEU A 159 19.90 12.09 -4.36
N ASN A 160 19.52 10.94 -4.93
CA ASN A 160 18.14 10.52 -4.98
C ASN A 160 17.61 10.18 -3.57
N ILE A 161 18.43 9.56 -2.71
CA ILE A 161 18.10 9.30 -1.28
C ILE A 161 17.87 10.62 -0.54
N GLU A 162 18.75 11.62 -0.70
CA GLU A 162 18.60 12.93 -0.05
C GLU A 162 17.30 13.64 -0.47
N ARG A 163 16.98 13.61 -1.77
CA ARG A 163 15.74 14.19 -2.31
C ARG A 163 14.50 13.48 -1.76
N TYR A 164 14.52 12.16 -1.75
CA TYR A 164 13.44 11.37 -1.19
C TYR A 164 13.25 11.63 0.30
N ALA A 165 14.34 11.70 1.08
CA ALA A 165 14.30 12.03 2.49
C ALA A 165 13.68 13.41 2.77
N LYS A 166 13.98 14.41 1.93
CA LYS A 166 13.39 15.75 2.02
C LYS A 166 11.87 15.73 1.77
N LEU A 167 11.43 15.01 0.73
CA LEU A 167 10.00 14.86 0.43
C LEU A 167 9.26 14.13 1.57
N PHE A 168 9.90 13.12 2.15
CA PHE A 168 9.36 12.39 3.29
C PHE A 168 9.20 13.28 4.53
N LYS A 169 10.14 14.21 4.77
CA LYS A 169 10.02 15.19 5.85
C LYS A 169 8.81 16.11 5.69
N ASN A 170 8.45 16.48 4.47
CA ASN A 170 7.23 17.26 4.21
C ASN A 170 5.97 16.43 4.54
N ALA A 171 5.99 15.12 4.25
CA ALA A 171 4.90 14.23 4.63
C ALA A 171 4.74 14.11 6.16
N GLU A 172 5.84 14.18 6.93
CA GLU A 172 5.76 14.21 8.39
C GLU A 172 5.05 15.47 8.91
N ILE A 173 5.35 16.63 8.34
CA ILE A 173 4.69 17.90 8.70
C ILE A 173 3.19 17.81 8.43
N TYR A 174 2.83 17.32 7.24
CA TYR A 174 1.44 17.07 6.89
C TYR A 174 0.75 16.12 7.88
N LEU A 175 1.35 14.97 8.15
CA LEU A 175 0.80 13.96 9.04
C LEU A 175 0.57 14.50 10.45
N ASN A 176 1.54 15.23 11.00
CA ASN A 176 1.39 15.87 12.31
C ASN A 176 0.24 16.88 12.33
N SER A 177 0.09 17.68 11.26
CA SER A 177 -0.97 18.68 11.17
C SER A 177 -2.35 18.02 11.14
N ILE A 178 -2.52 16.96 10.34
CA ILE A 178 -3.78 16.21 10.24
C ILE A 178 -4.10 15.50 11.56
N MET A 179 -3.13 14.86 12.20
CA MET A 179 -3.34 14.19 13.49
C MET A 179 -3.72 15.17 14.59
N ASN A 180 -3.09 16.35 14.64
CA ASN A 180 -3.48 17.42 15.58
C ASN A 180 -4.90 17.90 15.29
N LYS A 181 -5.28 18.10 14.04
CA LYS A 181 -6.64 18.50 13.66
C LYS A 181 -7.69 17.49 14.10
N ILE A 182 -7.45 16.19 13.91
CA ILE A 182 -8.34 15.10 14.37
C ILE A 182 -8.51 15.16 15.90
N LYS A 183 -7.40 15.38 16.62
CA LYS A 183 -7.41 15.51 18.08
C LYS A 183 -8.18 16.75 18.53
N ASP A 184 -7.93 17.91 17.92
CA ASP A 184 -8.55 19.19 18.29
C ASP A 184 -10.06 19.19 18.04
N LEU A 185 -10.53 18.40 17.06
CA LEU A 185 -11.95 18.16 16.80
C LEU A 185 -12.58 17.15 17.77
N GLY A 186 -11.81 16.52 18.67
CA GLY A 186 -12.31 15.49 19.58
C GLY A 186 -12.69 14.17 18.89
N LEU A 187 -12.23 13.93 17.67
CA LEU A 187 -12.59 12.74 16.89
C LEU A 187 -11.73 11.51 17.25
N LEU A 188 -10.60 11.71 17.93
CA LEU A 188 -9.60 10.65 18.14
C LEU A 188 -10.17 9.45 18.91
N GLU A 189 -10.92 9.70 19.98
CA GLU A 189 -11.48 8.68 20.88
C GLU A 189 -12.45 7.71 20.18
N ASN A 190 -13.11 8.16 19.11
CA ASN A 190 -14.14 7.41 18.39
C ASN A 190 -13.72 7.08 16.96
N SER A 191 -12.40 7.00 16.70
CA SER A 191 -11.88 6.76 15.35
C SER A 191 -11.07 5.47 15.24
N ILE A 192 -11.17 4.85 14.08
CA ILE A 192 -10.16 3.95 13.55
C ILE A 192 -9.34 4.75 12.54
N ILE A 193 -8.03 4.82 12.72
CA ILE A 193 -7.13 5.56 11.82
C ILE A 193 -6.11 4.57 11.24
N LEU A 194 -6.11 4.43 9.93
CA LEU A 194 -5.10 3.68 9.19
C LEU A 194 -4.22 4.66 8.41
N ILE A 195 -2.91 4.66 8.71
CA ILE A 195 -1.89 5.41 7.99
C ILE A 195 -0.98 4.39 7.33
N LEU A 196 -0.85 4.43 6.02
CA LEU A 196 0.02 3.52 5.29
C LEU A 196 0.72 4.22 4.12
N SER A 197 1.87 3.66 3.70
CA SER A 197 2.40 3.94 2.37
C SER A 197 1.85 2.89 1.41
N ASP A 198 1.33 3.33 0.28
CA ASP A 198 0.74 2.44 -0.74
C ASP A 198 1.81 1.56 -1.42
N HIS A 199 2.96 2.11 -1.73
CA HIS A 199 4.16 1.42 -2.22
C HIS A 199 5.41 2.22 -1.87
N GLY A 200 6.59 1.65 -2.13
CA GLY A 200 7.87 2.33 -1.99
C GLY A 200 8.34 2.98 -3.30
N VAL A 201 9.53 3.58 -3.25
CA VAL A 201 10.18 4.25 -4.38
C VAL A 201 11.61 3.73 -4.50
N SER A 202 12.03 3.36 -5.71
CA SER A 202 13.43 3.11 -6.03
C SER A 202 14.21 4.43 -6.09
N VAL A 203 15.39 4.42 -5.52
CA VAL A 203 16.34 5.55 -5.59
C VAL A 203 17.61 5.19 -6.40
N GLY A 204 17.54 4.04 -7.12
CA GLY A 204 18.63 3.53 -7.96
C GLY A 204 19.21 2.20 -7.48
N GLU A 205 18.41 1.34 -6.81
CA GLU A 205 18.88 0.05 -6.28
C GLU A 205 19.15 -0.97 -7.39
N LYS A 206 18.29 -1.03 -8.39
CA LYS A 206 18.41 -1.99 -9.50
C LYS A 206 18.40 -1.29 -10.85
N ILE A 207 19.39 -1.58 -11.69
CA ILE A 207 19.49 -1.04 -13.05
C ILE A 207 18.25 -1.47 -13.86
N GLY A 208 17.64 -0.53 -14.58
CA GLY A 208 16.43 -0.77 -15.37
C GLY A 208 15.12 -0.57 -14.61
N GLU A 209 15.16 -0.36 -13.28
CA GLU A 209 13.98 0.06 -12.53
C GLU A 209 13.62 1.50 -12.90
N ARG A 210 12.33 1.77 -12.89
CA ARG A 210 11.80 3.13 -12.81
C ARG A 210 11.75 3.51 -11.34
N ALA A 211 11.42 4.75 -11.01
CA ALA A 211 11.24 5.13 -9.62
C ALA A 211 10.28 4.18 -8.87
N TYR A 212 9.33 3.59 -9.59
CA TYR A 212 8.42 2.53 -9.12
C TYR A 212 7.74 1.85 -10.32
N GLY A 213 7.09 0.72 -10.08
CA GLY A 213 6.14 0.08 -10.99
C GLY A 213 6.71 -0.95 -11.96
N ALA A 214 8.02 -1.14 -12.04
CA ALA A 214 8.61 -2.07 -13.01
C ALA A 214 8.99 -3.43 -12.40
N PHE A 215 9.53 -3.45 -11.19
CA PHE A 215 10.03 -4.66 -10.55
C PHE A 215 9.27 -4.99 -9.25
N CYS A 216 9.46 -6.23 -8.77
CA CYS A 216 8.87 -6.72 -7.53
C CYS A 216 9.90 -6.84 -6.40
N TYR A 217 10.82 -5.89 -6.23
CA TYR A 217 11.75 -5.88 -5.09
C TYR A 217 11.19 -5.16 -3.87
N ASP A 218 11.77 -5.44 -2.70
CA ASP A 218 11.28 -4.92 -1.42
C ASP A 218 11.36 -3.39 -1.28
N TYR A 219 12.29 -2.72 -1.96
CA TYR A 219 12.35 -1.25 -1.91
C TYR A 219 11.09 -0.56 -2.48
N THR A 220 10.29 -1.27 -3.28
CA THR A 220 8.97 -0.80 -3.74
C THR A 220 7.80 -1.54 -3.14
N LEU A 221 7.96 -2.78 -2.67
CA LEU A 221 6.86 -3.61 -2.16
C LEU A 221 6.73 -3.61 -0.64
N LYS A 222 7.85 -3.46 0.10
CA LYS A 222 7.84 -3.43 1.56
C LYS A 222 7.59 -2.01 2.03
N THR A 223 6.46 -1.81 2.66
CA THR A 223 5.99 -0.54 3.18
C THR A 223 5.80 -0.59 4.69
N PHE A 224 5.16 0.41 5.24
CA PHE A 224 4.74 0.46 6.64
C PHE A 224 3.25 0.74 6.75
N ALA A 225 2.67 0.36 7.88
CA ALA A 225 1.34 0.79 8.26
C ALA A 225 1.26 1.07 9.77
N TYR A 226 0.42 2.03 10.14
CA TYR A 226 0.04 2.36 11.51
C TYR A 226 -1.47 2.25 11.62
N LEU A 227 -1.95 1.50 12.60
CA LEU A 227 -3.38 1.35 12.89
C LEU A 227 -3.66 1.83 14.30
N TYR A 228 -4.61 2.73 14.46
CA TYR A 228 -5.06 3.28 15.72
C TYR A 228 -6.53 3.01 15.96
N ASN A 229 -6.84 2.72 17.20
CA ASN A 229 -8.15 2.83 17.80
C ASN A 229 -7.94 2.97 19.32
N ALA A 230 -8.81 3.71 20.01
CA ALA A 230 -8.65 4.00 21.44
C ALA A 230 -8.63 2.74 22.32
N ASP A 231 -9.30 1.67 21.91
CA ASP A 231 -9.41 0.41 22.66
C ASP A 231 -8.26 -0.57 22.38
N ILE A 232 -7.35 -0.22 21.47
CA ILE A 232 -6.24 -1.09 21.08
C ILE A 232 -4.95 -0.66 21.78
N THR A 233 -4.28 -1.59 22.46
CA THR A 233 -2.95 -1.37 23.03
C THR A 233 -1.90 -1.23 21.93
N PRO A 234 -1.15 -0.11 21.91
CA PRO A 234 -0.06 0.10 20.95
C PRO A 234 0.99 -1.02 21.03
N ARG A 235 1.46 -1.45 19.85
CA ARG A 235 2.51 -2.46 19.74
C ARG A 235 3.16 -2.47 18.36
N THR A 236 4.32 -3.09 18.25
CA THR A 236 4.94 -3.40 16.96
C THR A 236 4.63 -4.85 16.57
N ILE A 237 4.08 -5.05 15.38
CA ILE A 237 3.90 -6.37 14.75
C ILE A 237 5.08 -6.58 13.79
N SER A 238 6.10 -7.30 14.26
CA SER A 238 7.35 -7.51 13.51
C SER A 238 7.21 -8.56 12.39
N SER A 239 6.20 -9.42 12.45
CA SER A 239 5.89 -10.35 11.36
C SER A 239 5.39 -9.61 10.13
N GLN A 240 5.56 -10.22 8.96
CA GLN A 240 4.98 -9.72 7.73
C GLN A 240 3.46 -9.66 7.82
N VAL A 241 2.86 -8.56 7.36
CA VAL A 241 1.44 -8.40 7.10
C VAL A 241 1.25 -7.95 5.65
N ARG A 242 0.02 -8.07 5.12
CA ARG A 242 -0.27 -7.70 3.73
C ARG A 242 -1.26 -6.54 3.71
N HIS A 243 -1.17 -5.69 2.71
CA HIS A 243 -2.12 -4.58 2.54
C HIS A 243 -3.58 -5.03 2.49
N ILE A 244 -3.83 -6.17 1.86
CA ILE A 244 -5.17 -6.78 1.76
C ILE A 244 -5.74 -7.21 3.12
N ASP A 245 -4.92 -7.29 4.18
CA ASP A 245 -5.35 -7.71 5.52
C ASP A 245 -6.04 -6.56 6.30
N PHE A 246 -5.85 -5.29 5.88
CA PHE A 246 -6.43 -4.14 6.61
C PHE A 246 -7.93 -4.04 6.46
N MET A 247 -8.51 -4.31 5.28
CA MET A 247 -9.95 -4.25 5.10
C MET A 247 -10.69 -5.22 6.05
N PRO A 248 -10.42 -6.55 6.07
CA PRO A 248 -11.08 -7.45 7.00
C PRO A 248 -10.79 -7.12 8.47
N THR A 249 -9.63 -6.52 8.78
CA THR A 249 -9.32 -6.03 10.13
C THR A 249 -10.24 -4.90 10.55
N ILE A 250 -10.43 -3.91 9.70
CA ILE A 250 -11.34 -2.76 9.97
C ILE A 250 -12.78 -3.25 10.10
N LEU A 251 -13.22 -4.17 9.24
CA LEU A 251 -14.57 -4.74 9.32
C LEU A 251 -14.79 -5.49 10.65
N GLU A 252 -13.80 -6.29 11.10
CA GLU A 252 -13.87 -6.97 12.41
C GLU A 252 -13.89 -5.96 13.57
N MET A 253 -13.10 -4.89 13.53
CA MET A 253 -13.10 -3.83 14.54
C MET A 253 -14.43 -3.08 14.64
N LEU A 254 -15.21 -3.06 13.57
CA LEU A 254 -16.51 -2.41 13.49
C LEU A 254 -17.68 -3.38 13.67
N ASP A 255 -17.42 -4.65 13.96
CA ASP A 255 -18.42 -5.72 14.03
C ASP A 255 -19.28 -5.84 12.75
N ILE A 256 -18.72 -5.49 11.58
CA ILE A 256 -19.37 -5.61 10.28
C ILE A 256 -19.04 -6.98 9.67
N PRO A 257 -20.04 -7.86 9.49
CA PRO A 257 -19.79 -9.18 8.94
C PRO A 257 -19.43 -9.14 7.45
N ILE A 258 -18.51 -10.03 7.04
CA ILE A 258 -18.17 -10.20 5.62
C ILE A 258 -19.38 -10.80 4.89
N ASN A 259 -19.78 -10.18 3.79
CA ASN A 259 -20.89 -10.64 2.97
C ASN A 259 -20.50 -11.86 2.13
N THR A 260 -21.05 -13.02 2.49
CA THR A 260 -20.74 -14.31 1.84
C THR A 260 -21.42 -14.50 0.47
N SER A 261 -22.23 -13.56 0.03
CA SER A 261 -22.81 -13.56 -1.32
C SER A 261 -21.83 -13.07 -2.38
N PHE A 262 -20.70 -12.49 -1.96
CA PHE A 262 -19.61 -12.02 -2.80
C PHE A 262 -18.40 -12.96 -2.69
N GLU A 263 -17.41 -12.74 -3.53
CA GLU A 263 -16.18 -13.52 -3.52
C GLU A 263 -15.44 -13.40 -2.18
N LYS A 264 -14.83 -14.51 -1.78
CA LYS A 264 -14.06 -14.58 -0.55
C LYS A 264 -12.85 -13.62 -0.60
N LEU A 265 -12.60 -12.91 0.49
CA LEU A 265 -11.41 -12.07 0.65
C LEU A 265 -10.12 -12.91 0.65
N ASP A 266 -9.06 -12.38 0.07
CA ASP A 266 -7.70 -12.93 0.19
C ASP A 266 -7.05 -12.48 1.51
N GLY A 267 -7.44 -11.31 1.98
CA GLY A 267 -7.01 -10.74 3.24
C GLY A 267 -7.57 -11.50 4.44
N LYS A 268 -6.81 -11.49 5.52
CA LYS A 268 -7.20 -12.04 6.83
C LYS A 268 -7.08 -10.94 7.88
N SER A 269 -7.99 -10.93 8.84
CA SER A 269 -7.93 -9.95 9.92
C SER A 269 -6.65 -10.08 10.73
N LEU A 270 -6.05 -8.95 11.04
CA LEU A 270 -4.87 -8.81 11.88
C LEU A 270 -5.24 -8.77 13.37
N MET A 271 -6.52 -8.81 13.75
CA MET A 271 -6.96 -8.75 15.16
C MET A 271 -6.30 -9.81 16.05
N PRO A 272 -6.03 -11.05 15.59
CA PRO A 272 -5.25 -11.99 16.42
C PRO A 272 -3.84 -11.48 16.75
N LEU A 273 -3.11 -10.90 15.77
CA LEU A 273 -1.78 -10.32 15.99
C LEU A 273 -1.86 -9.06 16.88
N ILE A 274 -2.84 -8.21 16.63
CA ILE A 274 -3.13 -7.01 17.43
C ILE A 274 -3.39 -7.39 18.88
N ASN A 275 -4.10 -8.48 19.13
CA ASN A 275 -4.36 -9.03 20.47
C ASN A 275 -3.21 -9.88 21.04
N GLY A 276 -2.04 -9.92 20.39
CA GLY A 276 -0.84 -10.59 20.88
C GLY A 276 -0.81 -12.11 20.69
N LYS A 277 -1.68 -12.66 19.84
CA LYS A 277 -1.64 -14.08 19.49
C LYS A 277 -0.62 -14.32 18.39
N ASN A 278 0.14 -15.38 18.52
CA ASN A 278 1.00 -15.86 17.43
C ASN A 278 0.13 -16.64 16.42
N ILE A 279 0.14 -16.21 15.18
CA ILE A 279 -0.49 -16.92 14.06
C ILE A 279 0.57 -17.23 13.00
N SER A 280 0.30 -18.22 12.17
CA SER A 280 1.14 -18.51 11.01
C SER A 280 1.14 -17.32 10.05
N GLU A 281 2.32 -16.97 9.57
CA GLU A 281 2.48 -15.91 8.57
C GLU A 281 1.88 -16.35 7.23
N GLU A 282 1.19 -15.43 6.56
CA GLU A 282 0.64 -15.64 5.23
C GLU A 282 1.65 -15.20 4.16
N PHE A 283 1.69 -15.91 3.05
CA PHE A 283 2.47 -15.46 1.90
C PHE A 283 1.90 -14.18 1.31
N ALA A 284 2.77 -13.23 0.98
CA ALA A 284 2.42 -12.04 0.23
C ALA A 284 2.71 -12.26 -1.25
N PHE A 285 1.68 -12.09 -2.07
CA PHE A 285 1.76 -12.10 -3.52
C PHE A 285 1.79 -10.67 -4.05
N SER A 286 2.65 -10.41 -5.02
CA SER A 286 2.72 -9.12 -5.71
C SER A 286 3.00 -9.33 -7.19
N GLU A 287 2.45 -8.46 -8.03
CA GLU A 287 2.73 -8.49 -9.47
C GLU A 287 2.80 -7.09 -10.08
N THR A 288 3.48 -6.97 -11.19
CA THR A 288 3.59 -5.75 -11.98
C THR A 288 3.89 -6.02 -13.45
N GLY A 289 3.75 -4.97 -14.27
CA GLY A 289 4.13 -4.97 -15.68
C GLY A 289 5.47 -4.31 -15.91
N ASN A 290 6.55 -5.10 -16.03
CA ASN A 290 7.86 -4.58 -16.45
C ASN A 290 7.81 -4.16 -17.93
N PRO A 291 8.05 -2.88 -18.26
CA PRO A 291 7.95 -2.35 -19.62
C PRO A 291 9.13 -2.71 -20.52
N LEU A 292 10.15 -3.46 -20.05
CA LEU A 292 11.28 -3.92 -20.85
C LEU A 292 11.99 -2.80 -21.66
N ASN A 293 12.20 -1.64 -21.04
CA ASN A 293 12.73 -0.42 -21.67
C ASN A 293 11.75 0.29 -22.64
N GLU A 294 10.52 -0.14 -22.74
CA GLU A 294 9.47 0.58 -23.48
C GLU A 294 8.90 1.73 -22.63
N LYS A 295 8.23 2.67 -23.31
CA LYS A 295 7.64 3.82 -22.62
C LYS A 295 6.39 3.45 -21.83
N GLU A 296 5.66 2.45 -22.28
CA GLU A 296 4.38 2.02 -21.72
C GLU A 296 4.51 0.69 -20.99
N PRO A 297 3.84 0.51 -19.84
CA PRO A 297 3.78 -0.78 -19.18
C PRO A 297 3.00 -1.79 -20.02
N PRO A 298 3.31 -3.10 -19.92
CA PRO A 298 2.57 -4.15 -20.63
C PRO A 298 1.12 -4.22 -20.15
N LYS A 299 0.23 -4.69 -21.02
CA LYS A 299 -1.21 -4.81 -20.72
C LYS A 299 -1.52 -5.84 -19.64
N ILE A 300 -0.66 -6.83 -19.49
CA ILE A 300 -0.77 -7.91 -18.51
C ILE A 300 0.51 -7.92 -17.68
N PRO A 301 0.44 -8.12 -16.37
CA PRO A 301 1.63 -8.30 -15.54
C PRO A 301 2.52 -9.42 -16.07
N ASN A 302 3.81 -9.16 -16.10
CA ASN A 302 4.84 -10.08 -16.58
C ASN A 302 5.98 -10.31 -15.57
N THR A 303 5.83 -9.76 -14.36
CA THR A 303 6.73 -9.95 -13.23
C THR A 303 5.87 -10.20 -12.00
N LYS A 304 6.13 -11.31 -11.31
CA LYS A 304 5.37 -11.75 -10.15
C LYS A 304 6.30 -12.13 -9.03
N SER A 305 5.87 -11.93 -7.79
CA SER A 305 6.62 -12.39 -6.63
C SER A 305 5.73 -13.02 -5.58
N ILE A 306 6.32 -13.94 -4.83
CA ILE A 306 5.75 -14.53 -3.63
C ILE A 306 6.78 -14.47 -2.50
N ARG A 307 6.35 -14.06 -1.32
CA ARG A 307 7.28 -13.94 -0.18
C ARG A 307 6.62 -14.23 1.16
N ASN A 308 7.45 -14.59 2.13
CA ASN A 308 7.22 -14.44 3.56
C ASN A 308 8.31 -13.55 4.17
N SER A 309 8.40 -13.43 5.48
CA SER A 309 9.41 -12.59 6.15
C SER A 309 10.85 -13.02 5.86
N LYS A 310 11.09 -14.29 5.49
CA LYS A 310 12.43 -14.87 5.33
C LYS A 310 12.86 -15.10 3.89
N TRP A 311 11.94 -15.46 3.02
CA TRP A 311 12.23 -15.87 1.66
C TRP A 311 11.35 -15.18 0.65
N LYS A 312 11.92 -14.89 -0.52
CA LYS A 312 11.21 -14.31 -1.65
C LYS A 312 11.64 -14.97 -2.96
N LEU A 313 10.66 -15.28 -3.78
CA LEU A 313 10.85 -15.71 -5.16
C LEU A 313 10.24 -14.65 -6.08
N ILE A 314 11.01 -14.19 -7.06
CA ILE A 314 10.54 -13.36 -8.17
C ILE A 314 10.58 -14.20 -9.44
N HIS A 315 9.51 -14.16 -10.23
CA HIS A 315 9.42 -14.77 -11.55
C HIS A 315 9.21 -13.69 -12.60
N ASN A 316 10.21 -13.48 -13.44
CA ASN A 316 10.18 -12.58 -14.59
C ASN A 316 9.68 -13.39 -15.80
N GLU A 317 8.38 -13.40 -16.05
CA GLU A 317 7.74 -14.22 -17.09
C GLU A 317 8.17 -13.82 -18.50
N HIS A 318 8.49 -12.55 -18.73
CA HIS A 318 8.90 -12.01 -20.01
C HIS A 318 10.18 -12.64 -20.59
N ASN A 319 11.06 -13.13 -19.74
CA ASN A 319 12.30 -13.80 -20.14
C ASN A 319 12.48 -15.17 -19.45
N ASN A 320 11.44 -15.62 -18.74
CA ASN A 320 11.40 -16.88 -18.00
C ASN A 320 12.59 -17.05 -17.02
N THR A 321 12.99 -15.97 -16.36
CA THR A 321 14.01 -16.02 -15.31
C THR A 321 13.38 -15.98 -13.92
N LYS A 322 14.09 -16.57 -12.95
CA LYS A 322 13.69 -16.54 -11.56
C LYS A 322 14.81 -15.97 -10.70
N GLU A 323 14.41 -15.37 -9.60
CA GLU A 323 15.31 -14.88 -8.56
C GLU A 323 14.82 -15.37 -7.21
N LEU A 324 15.74 -15.85 -6.37
CA LEU A 324 15.46 -16.34 -5.01
C LEU A 324 16.32 -15.57 -4.02
N TYR A 325 15.70 -15.02 -2.98
CA TYR A 325 16.37 -14.24 -1.95
C TYR A 325 16.06 -14.75 -0.55
N ASN A 326 17.08 -14.74 0.31
CA ASN A 326 16.92 -14.91 1.75
C ASN A 326 16.89 -13.52 2.40
N LEU A 327 15.70 -12.98 2.64
CA LEU A 327 15.49 -11.62 3.12
C LEU A 327 16.00 -11.37 4.56
N GLU A 328 16.23 -12.43 5.34
CA GLU A 328 16.80 -12.34 6.68
C GLU A 328 18.30 -12.01 6.62
N ASN A 329 19.02 -12.56 5.64
CA ASN A 329 20.45 -12.38 5.47
C ASN A 329 20.81 -11.36 4.37
N ASP A 330 19.89 -11.10 3.46
CA ASP A 330 20.05 -10.23 2.29
C ASP A 330 18.78 -9.38 2.06
N PRO A 331 18.49 -8.45 2.98
CA PRO A 331 17.30 -7.60 2.88
C PRO A 331 17.33 -6.62 1.69
N SER A 332 18.49 -6.43 1.06
CA SER A 332 18.68 -5.59 -0.13
C SER A 332 18.54 -6.36 -1.45
N GLU A 333 18.31 -7.68 -1.37
CA GLU A 333 18.11 -8.54 -2.54
C GLU A 333 19.25 -8.45 -3.58
N GLU A 334 20.49 -8.48 -3.09
CA GLU A 334 21.69 -8.35 -3.92
C GLU A 334 22.20 -9.71 -4.42
N ASN A 335 21.96 -10.79 -3.66
CA ASN A 335 22.50 -12.11 -3.91
C ASN A 335 21.42 -13.09 -4.36
N ASN A 336 21.24 -13.26 -5.66
CA ASN A 336 20.33 -14.24 -6.21
C ASN A 336 20.79 -15.67 -5.89
N LEU A 337 19.95 -16.42 -5.18
CA LEU A 337 20.19 -17.79 -4.72
C LEU A 337 19.50 -18.85 -5.58
N ILE A 338 18.95 -18.50 -6.74
CA ILE A 338 18.29 -19.47 -7.64
C ILE A 338 19.24 -20.63 -7.96
N GLY A 339 18.73 -21.85 -7.93
CA GLY A 339 19.51 -23.06 -8.15
C GLY A 339 20.34 -23.54 -6.93
N LYS A 340 20.52 -22.73 -5.88
CA LYS A 340 21.28 -23.10 -4.66
C LYS A 340 20.40 -23.71 -3.56
N PHE A 341 19.11 -23.41 -3.51
CA PHE A 341 18.15 -23.88 -2.51
C PHE A 341 16.91 -24.48 -3.17
N LEU A 342 17.10 -25.60 -3.89
CA LEU A 342 16.10 -26.22 -4.76
C LEU A 342 14.77 -26.53 -4.06
N GLU A 343 14.79 -26.98 -2.80
CA GLU A 343 13.55 -27.28 -2.07
C GLU A 343 12.76 -25.98 -1.76
N LYS A 344 13.47 -24.91 -1.38
CA LYS A 344 12.83 -23.61 -1.15
C LYS A 344 12.28 -22.99 -2.44
N GLU A 345 13.01 -23.13 -3.53
CA GLU A 345 12.56 -22.71 -4.86
C GLU A 345 11.28 -23.45 -5.29
N LYS A 346 11.23 -24.77 -5.09
CA LYS A 346 10.03 -25.58 -5.37
C LYS A 346 8.85 -25.17 -4.50
N GLU A 347 9.09 -24.99 -3.18
CA GLU A 347 8.06 -24.54 -2.23
C GLU A 347 7.44 -23.22 -2.68
N LEU A 348 8.25 -22.18 -2.88
CA LEU A 348 7.78 -20.85 -3.27
C LEU A 348 7.19 -20.83 -4.68
N SER A 349 7.72 -21.60 -5.62
CA SER A 349 7.13 -21.75 -6.96
C SER A 349 5.74 -22.37 -6.87
N LYS A 350 5.54 -23.38 -6.02
CA LYS A 350 4.22 -23.97 -5.77
C LYS A 350 3.24 -22.99 -5.15
N GLU A 351 3.71 -22.20 -4.17
CA GLU A 351 2.88 -21.15 -3.58
C GLU A 351 2.49 -20.08 -4.61
N LEU A 352 3.46 -19.61 -5.43
CA LEU A 352 3.19 -18.64 -6.48
C LEU A 352 2.11 -19.12 -7.47
N LEU A 353 2.14 -20.40 -7.84
CA LEU A 353 1.16 -21.00 -8.76
C LEU A 353 -0.27 -20.99 -8.20
N LYS A 354 -0.48 -21.02 -6.89
CA LYS A 354 -1.83 -20.91 -6.31
C LYS A 354 -2.48 -19.56 -6.65
N TYR A 355 -1.70 -18.48 -6.60
CA TYR A 355 -2.18 -17.13 -6.90
C TYR A 355 -2.32 -16.85 -8.40
N THR A 356 -1.63 -17.59 -9.25
CA THR A 356 -1.67 -17.38 -10.71
C THR A 356 -2.70 -18.26 -11.43
N ASN A 357 -3.10 -19.39 -10.82
CA ASN A 357 -4.07 -20.33 -11.40
C ASN A 357 -5.53 -20.00 -11.04
N ASP A 358 -5.79 -19.15 -10.07
CA ASP A 358 -7.14 -18.71 -9.70
C ASP A 358 -7.78 -17.72 -10.71
N GLN A 359 -7.24 -17.65 -11.94
CA GLN A 359 -7.77 -16.80 -13.03
C GLN A 359 -8.76 -17.51 -13.97
N ASN A 360 -9.12 -18.78 -13.70
CA ASN A 360 -10.06 -19.55 -14.52
C ASN A 360 -11.40 -19.76 -13.84
#